data_82ac61a7f7852b3cb5a86caa3d16f37c
#
_entry.id   82ac61a7f7852b3cb5a86caa3d16f37c
#
_cell.length_a   1.000
_cell.length_b   1.000
_cell.length_c   1.000
_cell.angle_alpha   90.00
_cell.angle_beta   90.00
_cell.angle_gamma   90.00
#
_symmetry.space_group_name_H-M   'P 1'
#
loop_
_entity.id
_entity.type
_entity.pdbx_description
1 polymer ?
#
loop_
_entity_poly.entity_id
_entity_poly.type
_entity_poly.pdbx_seq_one_letter_code
_entity_poly.pdbx_strand_id
1 'polypeptide(L)'
;MKPIDQINSWMQEALRPYFGLEPLSSEWDIITVRDGYFICFDGDTVRKRISATELNYQEEDVIIHTRERDVILPRTARGKEKKLTYTSVSSVMADGIVFSAGVRTLNSGSYGYINASNYRNSIGLPLPECRHLTTKEEIVDWLRSYRERLPADYAHKLERLMSAKNQQHKTVPGDIFRVEIDLHTDGYVLVIGNLRQMQKDELFAEHSIWNDVMTMPLFVRPYLLCTTERNLPLSEIVASPLSEKCSIVMDNSFLRGNYEYVGSKTLSEDDILFPVGYGPSISAQKSGYRLSWGPCSIEKASQDTAFKAGRSYMNNGAYSSVSAECFADNGFPDYDRTLHKPAHREAWERALAEFGFPPDTTYDAFAQRTGGLTRAAYLAYIADNKAYQRKGRAKKKETK
;
A
#
# COMPACT_ATOMS: atom_id res chain seq x y z
N MET A 1 -30.77 -20.86 7.95
CA MET A 1 -29.66 -20.87 8.95
C MET A 1 -29.86 -19.64 9.82
N LYS A 2 -29.64 -19.74 11.14
CA LYS A 2 -29.68 -18.53 11.98
C LYS A 2 -28.51 -17.59 11.61
N PRO A 3 -28.67 -16.26 11.75
CA PRO A 3 -27.60 -15.31 11.47
C PRO A 3 -26.27 -15.67 12.12
N ILE A 4 -26.29 -16.02 13.38
CA ILE A 4 -25.10 -16.38 14.15
C ILE A 4 -24.38 -17.63 13.62
N ASP A 5 -25.13 -18.62 13.12
CA ASP A 5 -24.54 -19.85 12.55
C ASP A 5 -23.80 -19.53 11.24
N GLN A 6 -24.37 -18.62 10.44
CA GLN A 6 -23.75 -18.18 9.19
C GLN A 6 -22.47 -17.37 9.45
N ILE A 7 -22.48 -16.48 10.44
CA ILE A 7 -21.30 -15.72 10.89
C ILE A 7 -20.23 -16.69 11.40
N ASN A 8 -20.58 -17.62 12.29
CA ASN A 8 -19.66 -18.58 12.90
C ASN A 8 -19.09 -19.60 11.90
N SER A 9 -19.76 -19.80 10.75
CA SER A 9 -19.21 -20.64 9.67
C SER A 9 -17.94 -20.06 9.06
N TRP A 10 -17.69 -18.76 9.25
CA TRP A 10 -16.47 -18.06 8.85
C TRP A 10 -15.57 -17.73 10.03
N MET A 11 -16.10 -17.04 11.03
CA MET A 11 -15.36 -16.47 12.14
C MET A 11 -15.93 -16.95 13.47
N GLN A 12 -15.24 -17.91 14.08
CA GLN A 12 -15.61 -18.40 15.40
C GLN A 12 -15.34 -17.35 16.49
N GLU A 13 -16.17 -17.32 17.51
CA GLU A 13 -16.10 -16.36 18.59
C GLU A 13 -14.71 -16.31 19.26
N ALA A 14 -14.12 -17.47 19.50
CA ALA A 14 -12.80 -17.62 20.13
C ALA A 14 -11.64 -17.05 19.30
N LEU A 15 -11.83 -16.84 17.98
CA LEU A 15 -10.79 -16.31 17.09
C LEU A 15 -10.83 -14.79 16.97
N ARG A 16 -11.95 -14.18 17.27
CA ARG A 16 -12.19 -12.75 17.08
C ARG A 16 -11.13 -11.84 17.73
N PRO A 17 -10.74 -12.09 19.01
CA PRO A 17 -9.75 -11.23 19.66
C PRO A 17 -8.39 -11.22 18.98
N TYR A 18 -8.02 -12.29 18.27
CA TYR A 18 -6.75 -12.35 17.53
C TYR A 18 -6.69 -11.45 16.31
N PHE A 19 -7.82 -10.94 15.87
CA PHE A 19 -7.92 -9.98 14.75
C PHE A 19 -8.38 -8.59 15.19
N GLY A 20 -8.40 -8.35 16.51
CA GLY A 20 -8.88 -7.09 17.10
C GLY A 20 -10.39 -6.93 17.07
N LEU A 21 -11.13 -7.98 16.72
CA LEU A 21 -12.58 -7.98 16.71
C LEU A 21 -13.13 -8.14 18.13
N GLU A 22 -14.07 -7.29 18.50
CA GLU A 22 -14.87 -7.42 19.71
C GLU A 22 -15.73 -8.69 19.65
N PRO A 23 -15.89 -9.44 20.75
CA PRO A 23 -16.89 -10.50 20.84
C PRO A 23 -18.28 -9.99 20.47
N LEU A 24 -19.10 -10.83 19.84
CA LEU A 24 -20.50 -10.50 19.63
C LEU A 24 -21.25 -10.63 20.97
N SER A 25 -21.62 -9.47 21.55
CA SER A 25 -22.34 -9.46 22.81
C SER A 25 -23.66 -10.22 22.71
N SER A 26 -23.96 -11.01 23.74
CA SER A 26 -25.28 -11.67 23.84
C SER A 26 -26.44 -10.68 24.04
N GLU A 27 -26.13 -9.44 24.40
CA GLU A 27 -27.09 -8.35 24.55
C GLU A 27 -27.41 -7.66 23.23
N TRP A 28 -26.66 -7.98 22.17
CA TRP A 28 -26.88 -7.37 20.87
C TRP A 28 -27.89 -8.14 20.04
N ASP A 29 -28.79 -7.42 19.42
CA ASP A 29 -29.73 -7.99 18.45
C ASP A 29 -29.09 -8.07 17.07
N ILE A 30 -28.96 -9.28 16.52
CA ILE A 30 -28.45 -9.50 15.16
C ILE A 30 -29.64 -9.59 14.19
N ILE A 31 -29.75 -8.61 13.31
CA ILE A 31 -30.85 -8.48 12.35
C ILE A 31 -30.32 -8.72 10.94
N THR A 32 -31.04 -9.56 10.18
CA THR A 32 -30.80 -9.75 8.75
C THR A 32 -31.41 -8.61 7.96
N VAL A 33 -30.59 -7.83 7.24
CA VAL A 33 -31.04 -6.76 6.35
C VAL A 33 -31.32 -7.31 4.95
N ARG A 34 -30.49 -8.25 4.51
CA ARG A 34 -30.68 -9.06 3.30
C ARG A 34 -29.91 -10.37 3.47
N ASP A 35 -30.09 -11.31 2.58
CA ASP A 35 -29.38 -12.60 2.65
C ASP A 35 -27.86 -12.38 2.71
N GLY A 36 -27.23 -13.03 3.71
CA GLY A 36 -25.82 -12.92 3.99
C GLY A 36 -25.33 -11.53 4.50
N TYR A 37 -26.23 -10.61 4.85
CA TYR A 37 -25.86 -9.30 5.39
C TYR A 37 -26.60 -8.98 6.67
N PHE A 38 -25.86 -8.79 7.74
CA PHE A 38 -26.34 -8.63 9.11
C PHE A 38 -25.88 -7.32 9.70
N ILE A 39 -26.65 -6.77 10.63
CA ILE A 39 -26.30 -5.66 11.49
C ILE A 39 -26.53 -6.04 12.95
N CYS A 40 -25.63 -5.59 13.81
CA CYS A 40 -25.68 -5.85 15.25
C CYS A 40 -26.10 -4.56 15.96
N PHE A 41 -27.23 -4.59 16.61
CA PHE A 41 -27.75 -3.49 17.42
C PHE A 41 -27.38 -3.62 18.89
N ASP A 42 -26.94 -2.52 19.47
CA ASP A 42 -26.85 -2.26 20.89
C ASP A 42 -27.86 -1.14 21.19
N GLY A 43 -29.00 -1.48 21.77
CA GLY A 43 -30.14 -0.55 21.84
C GLY A 43 -30.58 -0.07 20.47
N ASP A 44 -30.52 1.24 20.24
CA ASP A 44 -30.83 1.89 18.95
C ASP A 44 -29.58 2.22 18.11
N THR A 45 -28.40 1.72 18.51
CA THR A 45 -27.14 1.98 17.79
C THR A 45 -26.66 0.71 17.08
N VAL A 46 -26.42 0.80 15.78
CA VAL A 46 -25.70 -0.25 15.05
C VAL A 46 -24.22 -0.16 15.39
N ARG A 47 -23.68 -1.26 15.95
CA ARG A 47 -22.26 -1.36 16.37
C ARG A 47 -21.42 -2.06 15.34
N LYS A 48 -22.00 -3.01 14.61
CA LYS A 48 -21.30 -3.78 13.58
C LYS A 48 -22.20 -4.03 12.38
N ARG A 49 -21.57 -4.14 11.22
CA ARG A 49 -22.18 -4.72 10.04
C ARG A 49 -21.34 -5.90 9.57
N ILE A 50 -21.98 -6.97 9.21
CA ILE A 50 -21.33 -8.23 8.85
C ILE A 50 -21.92 -8.73 7.53
N SER A 51 -21.04 -9.01 6.57
CA SER A 51 -21.40 -9.75 5.36
C SER A 51 -20.77 -11.14 5.45
N ALA A 52 -21.58 -12.18 5.40
CA ALA A 52 -21.15 -13.57 5.42
C ALA A 52 -21.86 -14.32 4.28
N THR A 53 -21.19 -14.40 3.14
CA THR A 53 -21.66 -15.08 1.94
C THR A 53 -20.95 -16.43 1.79
N GLU A 54 -21.21 -17.14 0.72
CA GLU A 54 -20.53 -18.40 0.41
C GLU A 54 -19.02 -18.21 0.18
N LEU A 55 -18.60 -17.12 -0.46
CA LEU A 55 -17.20 -16.87 -0.85
C LEU A 55 -16.49 -15.80 -0.02
N ASN A 56 -17.22 -14.99 0.72
CA ASN A 56 -16.62 -13.82 1.38
C ASN A 56 -17.24 -13.58 2.76
N TYR A 57 -16.38 -13.22 3.69
CA TYR A 57 -16.70 -12.69 5.00
C TYR A 57 -16.12 -11.29 5.16
N GLN A 58 -16.92 -10.36 5.66
CA GLN A 58 -16.49 -9.02 6.01
C GLN A 58 -17.21 -8.59 7.28
N GLU A 59 -16.47 -8.10 8.25
CA GLU A 59 -17.00 -7.54 9.48
C GLU A 59 -16.36 -6.18 9.71
N GLU A 60 -17.20 -5.20 10.04
CA GLU A 60 -16.76 -3.82 10.23
C GLU A 60 -17.42 -3.23 11.47
N ASP A 61 -16.61 -2.61 12.31
CA ASP A 61 -17.13 -1.75 13.36
C ASP A 61 -17.71 -0.48 12.74
N VAL A 62 -18.88 -0.12 13.18
CA VAL A 62 -19.57 1.12 12.77
C VAL A 62 -20.26 1.76 13.99
N ILE A 63 -20.56 3.03 13.89
CA ILE A 63 -21.44 3.72 14.85
C ILE A 63 -22.53 4.39 14.04
N ILE A 64 -23.73 3.77 14.03
CA ILE A 64 -24.89 4.32 13.34
C ILE A 64 -26.02 4.46 14.35
N HIS A 65 -26.22 5.68 14.81
CA HIS A 65 -27.35 5.99 15.69
C HIS A 65 -28.65 5.97 14.88
N THR A 66 -29.66 5.35 15.43
CA THR A 66 -30.99 5.30 14.81
C THR A 66 -32.06 5.79 15.78
N ARG A 67 -33.24 6.11 15.25
CA ARG A 67 -34.45 6.29 15.99
C ARG A 67 -35.35 5.10 15.68
N GLU A 68 -35.74 4.38 16.72
CA GLU A 68 -36.64 3.22 16.63
C GLU A 68 -36.13 2.15 15.62
N ARG A 69 -34.82 2.07 15.44
CA ARG A 69 -34.15 1.13 14.52
C ARG A 69 -34.63 1.24 13.05
N ASP A 70 -35.29 2.33 12.68
CA ASP A 70 -35.83 2.57 11.33
C ASP A 70 -35.15 3.76 10.64
N VAL A 71 -34.87 4.83 11.36
CA VAL A 71 -34.35 6.08 10.79
C VAL A 71 -32.94 6.38 11.31
N ILE A 72 -32.00 6.55 10.38
CA ILE A 72 -30.60 6.89 10.69
C ILE A 72 -30.47 8.35 11.12
N LEU A 73 -29.71 8.59 12.20
CA LEU A 73 -29.41 9.90 12.73
C LEU A 73 -27.94 10.29 12.48
N PRO A 74 -27.61 11.58 12.34
CA PRO A 74 -28.53 12.71 12.18
C PRO A 74 -29.25 12.67 10.81
N ARG A 75 -30.31 13.44 10.70
CA ARG A 75 -30.95 13.68 9.40
C ARG A 75 -29.94 14.23 8.41
N THR A 76 -30.21 14.11 7.10
CA THR A 76 -29.37 14.69 6.06
C THR A 76 -29.25 16.21 6.25
N ALA A 77 -28.19 16.82 5.70
CA ALA A 77 -28.01 18.29 5.74
C ALA A 77 -29.24 19.09 5.22
N ARG A 78 -30.11 18.44 4.39
CA ARG A 78 -31.37 19.01 3.89
C ARG A 78 -32.57 18.69 4.76
N GLY A 79 -32.37 18.15 5.98
CA GLY A 79 -33.42 17.79 6.92
C GLY A 79 -34.22 16.53 6.58
N LYS A 80 -33.86 15.79 5.50
CA LYS A 80 -34.56 14.56 5.12
C LYS A 80 -34.17 13.40 6.02
N GLU A 81 -35.14 12.59 6.41
CA GLU A 81 -34.92 11.32 7.09
C GLU A 81 -34.31 10.30 6.12
N LYS A 82 -33.37 9.51 6.65
CA LYS A 82 -32.71 8.42 5.91
C LYS A 82 -33.10 7.09 6.56
N LYS A 83 -33.90 6.29 5.88
CA LYS A 83 -34.29 4.98 6.38
C LYS A 83 -33.09 4.03 6.49
N LEU A 84 -33.18 3.15 7.48
CA LEU A 84 -32.24 2.06 7.65
C LEU A 84 -32.49 1.01 6.56
N THR A 85 -31.62 0.95 5.59
CA THR A 85 -31.63 0.00 4.49
C THR A 85 -30.21 -0.51 4.23
N TYR A 86 -30.07 -1.59 3.48
CA TYR A 86 -28.73 -2.07 3.06
C TYR A 86 -27.86 -0.94 2.49
N THR A 87 -28.36 -0.19 1.54
CA THR A 87 -27.61 0.90 0.88
C THR A 87 -27.23 2.00 1.87
N SER A 88 -28.13 2.35 2.78
CA SER A 88 -27.86 3.41 3.75
C SER A 88 -26.83 2.99 4.79
N VAL A 89 -26.86 1.74 5.26
CA VAL A 89 -25.88 1.19 6.21
C VAL A 89 -24.52 0.97 5.55
N SER A 90 -24.51 0.38 4.34
CA SER A 90 -23.25 0.13 3.61
C SER A 90 -22.51 1.40 3.20
N SER A 91 -23.21 2.53 3.08
CA SER A 91 -22.60 3.83 2.74
C SER A 91 -21.91 4.52 3.91
N VAL A 92 -22.12 4.06 5.16
CA VAL A 92 -21.45 4.63 6.33
C VAL A 92 -20.00 4.10 6.37
N MET A 93 -19.05 4.99 6.66
CA MET A 93 -17.65 4.59 6.81
C MET A 93 -17.48 3.76 8.09
N ALA A 94 -16.57 2.79 8.04
CA ALA A 94 -16.19 2.02 9.21
C ALA A 94 -15.60 2.94 10.30
N ASP A 95 -15.82 2.60 11.56
CA ASP A 95 -15.32 3.34 12.72
C ASP A 95 -14.69 2.39 13.74
N GLY A 96 -13.60 1.79 13.39
CA GLY A 96 -12.88 0.79 14.19
C GLY A 96 -12.27 -0.30 13.32
N ILE A 97 -12.36 -1.53 13.79
CA ILE A 97 -11.79 -2.68 13.09
C ILE A 97 -12.60 -3.04 11.84
N VAL A 98 -11.86 -3.32 10.79
CA VAL A 98 -12.36 -3.91 9.54
C VAL A 98 -11.62 -5.21 9.35
N PHE A 99 -12.35 -6.31 9.37
CA PHE A 99 -11.84 -7.64 9.04
C PHE A 99 -12.49 -8.13 7.75
N SER A 100 -11.71 -8.76 6.89
CA SER A 100 -12.24 -9.41 5.70
C SER A 100 -11.44 -10.66 5.35
N ALA A 101 -12.13 -11.70 4.94
CA ALA A 101 -11.55 -12.95 4.44
C ALA A 101 -12.41 -13.51 3.32
N GLY A 102 -11.81 -14.16 2.35
CA GLY A 102 -12.60 -14.75 1.28
C GLY A 102 -11.77 -15.21 0.09
N VAL A 103 -12.48 -15.67 -0.92
CA VAL A 103 -11.93 -16.10 -2.21
C VAL A 103 -12.36 -15.14 -3.30
N ARG A 104 -11.39 -14.65 -4.07
CA ARG A 104 -11.63 -13.87 -5.28
C ARG A 104 -11.31 -14.71 -6.49
N THR A 105 -12.21 -14.70 -7.47
CA THR A 105 -11.98 -15.36 -8.76
C THR A 105 -11.67 -14.32 -9.82
N LEU A 106 -10.53 -14.48 -10.48
CA LEU A 106 -10.11 -13.73 -11.66
C LEU A 106 -9.98 -14.69 -12.85
N ASN A 107 -9.75 -14.14 -14.04
CA ASN A 107 -9.51 -14.95 -15.25
C ASN A 107 -8.33 -15.91 -15.11
N SER A 108 -7.38 -15.62 -14.19
CA SER A 108 -6.19 -16.44 -13.91
C SER A 108 -6.40 -17.52 -12.85
N GLY A 109 -7.60 -17.62 -12.24
CA GLY A 109 -7.91 -18.57 -11.17
C GLY A 109 -8.45 -17.92 -9.91
N SER A 110 -8.71 -18.75 -8.90
CA SER A 110 -9.16 -18.32 -7.58
C SER A 110 -8.00 -18.12 -6.63
N TYR A 111 -8.08 -17.12 -5.77
CA TYR A 111 -7.10 -16.85 -4.71
C TYR A 111 -7.74 -16.32 -3.45
N GLY A 112 -7.21 -16.73 -2.29
CA GLY A 112 -7.65 -16.29 -0.99
C GLY A 112 -7.07 -14.94 -0.58
N TYR A 113 -7.77 -14.27 0.32
CA TYR A 113 -7.31 -13.08 1.00
C TYR A 113 -7.82 -13.04 2.43
N ILE A 114 -7.02 -12.51 3.33
CA ILE A 114 -7.37 -12.24 4.73
C ILE A 114 -6.75 -10.91 5.11
N ASN A 115 -7.56 -9.98 5.63
CA ASN A 115 -7.12 -8.66 6.06
C ASN A 115 -7.77 -8.28 7.38
N ALA A 116 -7.00 -7.66 8.26
CA ALA A 116 -7.48 -7.02 9.47
C ALA A 116 -6.81 -5.65 9.61
N SER A 117 -7.60 -4.60 9.75
CA SER A 117 -7.11 -3.24 9.88
C SER A 117 -8.04 -2.40 10.75
N ASN A 118 -7.50 -1.34 11.33
CA ASN A 118 -8.30 -0.36 12.04
C ASN A 118 -8.48 0.89 11.17
N TYR A 119 -9.70 1.19 10.81
CA TYR A 119 -10.04 2.30 9.94
C TYR A 119 -9.67 3.67 10.54
N ARG A 120 -9.73 3.81 11.89
CA ARG A 120 -9.45 5.07 12.59
C ARG A 120 -7.98 5.51 12.49
N ASN A 121 -7.06 4.55 12.56
CA ASN A 121 -5.62 4.83 12.56
C ASN A 121 -4.89 4.33 11.29
N SER A 122 -5.59 3.61 10.41
CA SER A 122 -5.05 3.01 9.19
C SER A 122 -3.94 1.97 9.42
N ILE A 123 -3.85 1.42 10.63
CA ILE A 123 -2.93 0.32 10.93
C ILE A 123 -3.57 -1.00 10.52
N GLY A 124 -2.79 -1.88 9.88
CA GLY A 124 -3.18 -3.24 9.57
C GLY A 124 -2.34 -4.26 10.32
N LEU A 125 -2.87 -5.46 10.52
CA LEU A 125 -2.06 -6.61 10.91
C LEU A 125 -1.23 -7.09 9.72
N PRO A 126 0.04 -7.44 9.91
CA PRO A 126 0.91 -7.95 8.85
C PRO A 126 0.60 -9.43 8.59
N LEU A 127 -0.59 -9.70 8.05
CA LEU A 127 -1.01 -11.06 7.74
C LEU A 127 -0.28 -11.56 6.48
N PRO A 128 0.15 -12.83 6.45
CA PRO A 128 0.83 -13.40 5.30
C PRO A 128 -0.10 -13.46 4.09
N GLU A 129 0.48 -13.46 2.90
CA GLU A 129 -0.28 -13.64 1.67
C GLU A 129 -0.96 -15.01 1.62
N CYS A 130 -2.27 -15.03 1.47
CA CYS A 130 -3.09 -16.24 1.44
C CYS A 130 -3.53 -16.65 0.03
N ARG A 131 -2.79 -16.23 -1.01
CA ARG A 131 -3.16 -16.46 -2.42
C ARG A 131 -3.26 -17.95 -2.80
N HIS A 132 -2.55 -18.82 -2.08
CA HIS A 132 -2.59 -20.27 -2.28
C HIS A 132 -3.88 -20.92 -1.75
N LEU A 133 -4.63 -20.23 -0.89
CA LEU A 133 -5.94 -20.69 -0.42
C LEU A 133 -6.98 -20.36 -1.47
N THR A 134 -7.70 -21.36 -1.96
CA THR A 134 -8.59 -21.21 -3.10
C THR A 134 -10.05 -21.50 -2.78
N THR A 135 -10.31 -21.99 -1.57
CA THR A 135 -11.65 -22.36 -1.07
C THR A 135 -11.95 -21.70 0.27
N LYS A 136 -13.24 -21.63 0.60
CA LYS A 136 -13.71 -21.16 1.92
C LYS A 136 -13.15 -22.03 3.05
N GLU A 137 -13.20 -23.33 2.87
CA GLU A 137 -12.77 -24.30 3.88
C GLU A 137 -11.30 -24.10 4.22
N GLU A 138 -10.44 -23.95 3.22
CA GLU A 138 -9.01 -23.68 3.41
C GLU A 138 -8.77 -22.36 4.19
N ILE A 139 -9.54 -21.31 3.91
CA ILE A 139 -9.43 -20.03 4.64
C ILE A 139 -9.90 -20.22 6.09
N VAL A 140 -11.02 -20.89 6.31
CA VAL A 140 -11.55 -21.12 7.67
C VAL A 140 -10.60 -21.98 8.49
N ASP A 141 -9.99 -23.01 7.89
CA ASP A 141 -9.00 -23.85 8.57
C ASP A 141 -7.71 -23.07 8.85
N TRP A 142 -7.31 -22.17 7.94
CA TRP A 142 -6.21 -21.25 8.19
C TRP A 142 -6.51 -20.32 9.39
N LEU A 143 -7.71 -19.74 9.47
CA LEU A 143 -8.13 -18.90 10.58
C LEU A 143 -8.13 -19.68 11.91
N ARG A 144 -8.58 -20.93 11.91
CA ARG A 144 -8.59 -21.80 13.11
C ARG A 144 -7.18 -22.08 13.61
N SER A 145 -6.23 -22.33 12.71
CA SER A 145 -4.83 -22.60 13.03
C SER A 145 -4.02 -21.32 13.29
N TYR A 146 -4.61 -20.14 13.14
CA TYR A 146 -3.88 -18.87 13.25
C TYR A 146 -3.21 -18.69 14.60
N ARG A 147 -3.88 -19.09 15.68
CA ARG A 147 -3.34 -19.01 17.04
C ARG A 147 -1.99 -19.72 17.20
N GLU A 148 -1.77 -20.82 16.49
CA GLU A 148 -0.55 -21.63 16.57
C GLU A 148 0.65 -20.96 15.89
N ARG A 149 0.41 -19.89 15.13
CA ARG A 149 1.40 -19.19 14.32
C ARG A 149 1.77 -17.82 14.89
N LEU A 150 1.27 -17.47 16.07
CA LEU A 150 1.48 -16.13 16.62
C LEU A 150 2.90 -15.97 17.16
N PRO A 151 3.60 -14.87 16.80
CA PRO A 151 4.89 -14.57 17.39
C PRO A 151 4.75 -14.14 18.86
N ALA A 152 5.86 -14.19 19.59
CA ALA A 152 5.89 -13.82 21.01
C ALA A 152 5.46 -12.36 21.26
N ASP A 153 5.70 -11.46 20.31
CA ASP A 153 5.36 -10.04 20.37
C ASP A 153 3.96 -9.71 19.81
N TYR A 154 3.15 -10.72 19.53
CA TYR A 154 1.84 -10.52 18.88
C TYR A 154 0.91 -9.59 19.67
N ALA A 155 0.94 -9.66 20.99
CA ALA A 155 0.17 -8.74 21.84
C ALA A 155 0.48 -7.28 21.53
N HIS A 156 1.74 -6.92 21.26
CA HIS A 156 2.13 -5.58 20.87
C HIS A 156 1.62 -5.20 19.47
N LYS A 157 1.64 -6.13 18.52
CA LYS A 157 1.06 -5.88 17.17
C LYS A 157 -0.45 -5.61 17.27
N LEU A 158 -1.14 -6.37 18.12
CA LEU A 158 -2.56 -6.19 18.37
C LEU A 158 -2.86 -4.87 19.12
N GLU A 159 -2.07 -4.52 20.13
CA GLU A 159 -2.16 -3.24 20.82
C GLU A 159 -1.97 -2.07 19.85
N ARG A 160 -0.99 -2.15 18.96
CA ARG A 160 -0.76 -1.14 17.92
C ARG A 160 -1.96 -1.01 16.98
N LEU A 161 -2.55 -2.13 16.54
CA LEU A 161 -3.79 -2.13 15.76
C LEU A 161 -4.92 -1.38 16.49
N MET A 162 -5.11 -1.67 17.78
CA MET A 162 -6.25 -1.19 18.56
C MET A 162 -6.12 0.26 19.02
N SER A 163 -4.92 0.68 19.43
CA SER A 163 -4.73 1.93 20.20
C SER A 163 -3.79 2.95 19.56
N ALA A 164 -3.03 2.60 18.50
CA ALA A 164 -2.13 3.54 17.88
C ALA A 164 -2.89 4.77 17.37
N LYS A 165 -2.35 5.94 17.65
CA LYS A 165 -2.89 7.19 17.12
C LYS A 165 -2.52 7.32 15.65
N ASN A 166 -3.44 7.85 14.85
CA ASN A 166 -3.14 8.21 13.47
C ASN A 166 -1.96 9.19 13.45
N GLN A 167 -0.87 8.81 12.79
CA GLN A 167 0.33 9.61 12.66
C GLN A 167 0.27 10.37 11.32
N GLN A 168 0.95 11.52 11.31
CA GLN A 168 1.18 12.30 10.10
C GLN A 168 2.69 12.48 9.95
N HIS A 169 3.35 11.47 9.35
CA HIS A 169 4.78 11.55 9.11
C HIS A 169 5.06 12.22 7.78
N LYS A 170 5.76 13.36 7.79
CA LYS A 170 6.23 13.99 6.57
C LYS A 170 7.43 13.21 6.02
N THR A 171 7.17 12.41 5.01
CA THR A 171 8.18 11.59 4.34
C THR A 171 9.06 12.43 3.43
N VAL A 172 10.36 12.31 3.59
CA VAL A 172 11.36 13.00 2.77
C VAL A 172 12.41 12.01 2.23
N PRO A 173 13.08 12.30 1.10
CA PRO A 173 14.19 11.48 0.63
C PRO A 173 15.26 11.30 1.70
N GLY A 174 15.77 10.08 1.84
CA GLY A 174 16.69 9.68 2.91
C GLY A 174 16.01 9.03 4.11
N ASP A 175 14.69 9.10 4.25
CA ASP A 175 13.96 8.44 5.33
C ASP A 175 14.01 6.92 5.16
N ILE A 176 14.15 6.23 6.29
CA ILE A 176 14.16 4.77 6.36
C ILE A 176 12.97 4.32 7.19
N PHE A 177 12.23 3.37 6.64
CA PHE A 177 11.06 2.80 7.29
C PHE A 177 11.20 1.29 7.42
N ARG A 178 10.72 0.76 8.56
CA ARG A 178 10.50 -0.66 8.75
C ARG A 178 9.17 -1.05 8.13
N VAL A 179 9.17 -2.16 7.40
CA VAL A 179 8.01 -2.78 6.76
C VAL A 179 7.84 -4.17 7.36
N GLU A 180 6.73 -4.40 8.03
CA GLU A 180 6.37 -5.74 8.47
C GLU A 180 5.98 -6.56 7.23
N ILE A 181 6.84 -7.52 6.84
CA ILE A 181 6.64 -8.38 5.66
C ILE A 181 5.56 -9.43 5.99
N ASP A 182 5.66 -10.01 7.17
CA ASP A 182 4.69 -10.93 7.74
C ASP A 182 4.67 -10.81 9.28
N LEU A 183 4.06 -11.77 9.95
CA LEU A 183 3.95 -11.79 11.42
C LEU A 183 5.30 -11.83 12.14
N HIS A 184 6.32 -12.41 11.51
CA HIS A 184 7.61 -12.71 12.12
C HIS A 184 8.76 -11.92 11.53
N THR A 185 8.62 -11.40 10.32
CA THR A 185 9.72 -10.89 9.51
C THR A 185 9.52 -9.42 9.18
N ASP A 186 10.52 -8.63 9.46
CA ASP A 186 10.60 -7.22 9.09
C ASP A 186 11.62 -7.03 7.95
N GLY A 187 11.34 -6.08 7.08
CA GLY A 187 12.26 -5.52 6.09
C GLY A 187 12.38 -4.02 6.25
N TYR A 188 13.30 -3.41 5.49
CA TYR A 188 13.52 -1.96 5.55
C TYR A 188 13.55 -1.35 4.16
N VAL A 189 13.02 -0.14 4.03
CA VAL A 189 13.01 0.61 2.77
C VAL A 189 13.60 2.00 2.95
N LEU A 190 14.37 2.43 1.96
CA LEU A 190 14.91 3.77 1.83
C LEU A 190 14.04 4.58 0.87
N VAL A 191 13.54 5.72 1.29
CA VAL A 191 12.84 6.66 0.42
C VAL A 191 13.87 7.44 -0.39
N ILE A 192 13.78 7.38 -1.72
CA ILE A 192 14.68 8.10 -2.61
C ILE A 192 14.00 9.23 -3.38
N GLY A 193 12.66 9.30 -3.37
CA GLY A 193 11.93 10.38 -4.03
C GLY A 193 10.48 10.49 -3.60
N ASN A 194 9.95 11.71 -3.64
CA ASN A 194 8.56 12.03 -3.41
C ASN A 194 8.00 12.65 -4.68
N LEU A 195 7.20 11.88 -5.43
CA LEU A 195 6.74 12.28 -6.76
C LEU A 195 5.85 13.52 -6.73
N ARG A 196 5.03 13.68 -5.68
CA ARG A 196 4.21 14.89 -5.57
C ARG A 196 5.03 16.15 -5.40
N GLN A 197 6.12 16.09 -4.60
CA GLN A 197 6.98 17.24 -4.44
C GLN A 197 7.73 17.53 -5.74
N MET A 198 8.24 16.48 -6.40
CA MET A 198 8.88 16.60 -7.71
C MET A 198 7.93 17.22 -8.75
N GLN A 199 6.65 16.84 -8.75
CA GLN A 199 5.63 17.41 -9.64
C GLN A 199 5.39 18.90 -9.34
N LYS A 200 5.28 19.27 -8.06
CA LYS A 200 5.10 20.67 -7.65
C LYS A 200 6.28 21.57 -8.03
N ASP A 201 7.46 20.99 -8.03
CA ASP A 201 8.71 21.68 -8.35
C ASP A 201 9.07 21.56 -9.84
N GLU A 202 8.11 21.07 -10.66
CA GLU A 202 8.19 21.00 -12.13
C GLU A 202 9.41 20.20 -12.64
N LEU A 203 9.83 19.16 -11.91
CA LEU A 203 10.97 18.32 -12.30
C LEU A 203 10.67 17.36 -13.45
N PHE A 204 9.41 17.16 -13.78
CA PHE A 204 9.02 16.22 -14.81
C PHE A 204 8.93 16.91 -16.18
N ALA A 205 9.44 16.23 -17.20
CA ALA A 205 9.21 16.66 -18.57
C ALA A 205 7.69 16.74 -18.86
N GLU A 206 7.29 17.63 -19.78
CA GLU A 206 5.88 17.92 -20.13
C GLU A 206 5.04 16.64 -20.36
N HIS A 207 5.62 15.64 -21.02
CA HIS A 207 4.96 14.36 -21.35
C HIS A 207 5.33 13.24 -20.38
N SER A 208 5.82 13.55 -19.20
CA SER A 208 6.09 12.53 -18.19
C SER A 208 4.79 11.89 -17.69
N ILE A 209 4.81 10.55 -17.53
CA ILE A 209 3.71 9.81 -16.94
C ILE A 209 3.34 10.32 -15.54
N TRP A 210 4.30 10.87 -14.83
CA TRP A 210 4.12 11.33 -13.47
C TRP A 210 3.29 12.62 -13.37
N ASN A 211 3.08 13.33 -14.48
CA ASN A 211 2.17 14.46 -14.51
C ASN A 211 0.69 14.02 -14.46
N ASP A 212 0.40 12.81 -14.92
CA ASP A 212 -0.97 12.26 -14.99
C ASP A 212 -1.34 11.38 -13.79
N VAL A 213 -0.42 11.17 -12.84
CA VAL A 213 -0.67 10.33 -11.67
C VAL A 213 -1.48 11.09 -10.63
N MET A 214 -2.70 10.62 -10.35
CA MET A 214 -3.61 11.22 -9.36
C MET A 214 -3.28 10.90 -7.90
N THR A 215 -2.31 10.03 -7.65
CA THR A 215 -1.86 9.59 -6.32
C THR A 215 -0.55 10.24 -5.95
N MET A 216 -0.08 10.02 -4.73
CA MET A 216 1.15 10.59 -4.20
C MET A 216 2.19 9.51 -3.91
N PRO A 217 2.72 8.85 -4.96
CA PRO A 217 3.65 7.76 -4.74
C PRO A 217 5.04 8.25 -4.34
N LEU A 218 5.76 7.35 -3.69
CA LEU A 218 7.15 7.48 -3.36
C LEU A 218 7.98 6.53 -4.22
N PHE A 219 9.20 6.95 -4.57
CA PHE A 219 10.24 6.04 -5.01
C PHE A 219 10.96 5.49 -3.78
N VAL A 220 10.97 4.18 -3.63
CA VAL A 220 11.61 3.51 -2.50
C VAL A 220 12.53 2.40 -2.98
N ARG A 221 13.65 2.22 -2.29
CA ARG A 221 14.56 1.08 -2.48
C ARG A 221 14.53 0.21 -1.24
N PRO A 222 14.16 -1.07 -1.35
CA PRO A 222 14.30 -2.02 -0.26
C PRO A 222 15.78 -2.28 0.05
N TYR A 223 16.10 -2.45 1.35
CA TYR A 223 17.36 -3.08 1.73
C TYR A 223 17.21 -4.61 1.54
N LEU A 224 18.27 -5.27 1.10
CA LEU A 224 18.34 -6.73 1.04
C LEU A 224 18.58 -7.27 2.44
N LEU A 225 17.57 -7.08 3.28
CA LEU A 225 17.59 -7.40 4.71
C LEU A 225 16.21 -7.82 5.16
N CYS A 226 16.09 -9.11 5.51
CA CYS A 226 14.94 -9.67 6.20
C CYS A 226 15.39 -10.13 7.57
N THR A 227 14.68 -9.74 8.63
CA THR A 227 15.06 -10.06 10.00
C THR A 227 13.85 -10.35 10.87
N THR A 228 14.05 -11.22 11.85
CA THR A 228 13.11 -11.43 12.96
C THR A 228 13.42 -10.52 14.15
N GLU A 229 14.53 -9.79 14.10
CA GLU A 229 14.95 -8.86 15.14
C GLU A 229 14.33 -7.50 14.89
N ARG A 230 13.43 -7.09 15.80
CA ARG A 230 12.63 -5.87 15.65
C ARG A 230 13.40 -4.57 15.79
N ASN A 231 14.47 -4.57 16.60
CA ASN A 231 15.16 -3.35 17.00
C ASN A 231 16.61 -3.31 16.47
N LEU A 232 16.77 -3.56 15.18
CA LEU A 232 18.10 -3.42 14.56
C LEU A 232 18.59 -1.97 14.66
N PRO A 233 19.87 -1.77 15.02
CA PRO A 233 20.50 -0.46 14.97
C PRO A 233 20.45 0.13 13.55
N LEU A 234 20.21 1.43 13.44
CA LEU A 234 20.17 2.13 12.15
C LEU A 234 21.46 1.93 11.34
N SER A 235 22.61 1.84 12.03
CA SER A 235 23.93 1.60 11.39
C SER A 235 23.99 0.25 10.67
N GLU A 236 23.37 -0.78 11.20
CA GLU A 236 23.31 -2.12 10.57
C GLU A 236 22.39 -2.12 9.37
N ILE A 237 21.24 -1.44 9.48
CA ILE A 237 20.30 -1.28 8.37
C ILE A 237 20.99 -0.57 7.21
N VAL A 238 21.66 0.57 7.48
CA VAL A 238 22.34 1.38 6.47
C VAL A 238 23.54 0.66 5.84
N ALA A 239 24.20 -0.24 6.58
CA ALA A 239 25.31 -1.06 6.07
C ALA A 239 24.85 -2.21 5.16
N SER A 240 23.56 -2.56 5.20
CA SER A 240 23.02 -3.62 4.34
C SER A 240 22.91 -3.13 2.89
N PRO A 241 23.10 -4.02 1.90
CA PRO A 241 23.00 -3.65 0.49
C PRO A 241 21.57 -3.25 0.14
N LEU A 242 21.45 -2.31 -0.79
CA LEU A 242 20.16 -1.92 -1.37
C LEU A 242 19.82 -2.82 -2.56
N SER A 243 18.54 -3.14 -2.71
CA SER A 243 18.02 -3.85 -3.87
C SER A 243 18.31 -3.09 -5.17
N GLU A 244 18.56 -3.82 -6.26
CA GLU A 244 18.62 -3.26 -7.62
C GLU A 244 17.24 -2.85 -8.16
N LYS A 245 16.21 -2.96 -7.35
CA LYS A 245 14.86 -2.56 -7.66
C LYS A 245 14.48 -1.27 -6.96
N CYS A 246 13.91 -0.33 -7.72
CA CYS A 246 13.13 0.78 -7.18
C CYS A 246 11.64 0.44 -7.25
N SER A 247 10.96 0.46 -6.13
CA SER A 247 9.52 0.29 -6.05
C SER A 247 8.81 1.65 -6.02
N ILE A 248 7.64 1.70 -6.64
CA ILE A 248 6.76 2.87 -6.64
C ILE A 248 5.62 2.52 -5.71
N VAL A 249 5.56 3.16 -4.55
CA VAL A 249 4.62 2.80 -3.48
C VAL A 249 3.80 4.01 -3.05
N MET A 250 2.52 3.83 -2.80
CA MET A 250 1.65 4.87 -2.27
C MET A 250 2.12 5.34 -0.91
N ASP A 251 2.05 6.65 -0.66
CA ASP A 251 2.55 7.27 0.56
C ASP A 251 1.72 6.97 1.81
N ASN A 252 0.52 6.43 1.68
CA ASN A 252 -0.40 6.21 2.80
C ASN A 252 0.20 5.45 3.97
N SER A 253 0.90 4.33 3.72
CA SER A 253 1.50 3.50 4.77
C SER A 253 2.63 4.22 5.50
N PHE A 254 3.35 5.09 4.80
CA PHE A 254 4.42 5.92 5.38
C PHE A 254 3.85 7.09 6.18
N LEU A 255 2.90 7.80 5.59
CA LEU A 255 2.27 8.98 6.18
C LEU A 255 1.54 8.66 7.48
N ARG A 256 0.80 7.55 7.50
CA ARG A 256 -0.11 7.19 8.60
C ARG A 256 0.53 6.30 9.66
N GLY A 257 1.78 5.89 9.48
CA GLY A 257 2.52 5.11 10.45
C GLY A 257 2.26 3.61 10.41
N ASN A 258 1.67 3.09 9.32
CA ASN A 258 1.61 1.64 9.10
C ASN A 258 3.04 1.09 8.91
N TYR A 259 3.87 1.81 8.13
CA TYR A 259 5.31 1.61 8.15
C TYR A 259 5.95 2.49 9.21
N GLU A 260 6.84 1.93 10.03
CA GLU A 260 7.45 2.62 11.15
C GLU A 260 8.72 3.34 10.72
N TYR A 261 8.78 4.65 10.96
CA TYR A 261 9.99 5.41 10.74
C TYR A 261 11.08 5.03 11.74
N VAL A 262 12.23 4.58 11.25
CA VAL A 262 13.35 4.13 12.08
C VAL A 262 14.55 5.07 12.06
N GLY A 263 14.64 5.95 11.08
CA GLY A 263 15.73 6.91 10.97
C GLY A 263 15.89 7.44 9.56
N SER A 264 17.01 8.11 9.32
CA SER A 264 17.35 8.64 8.00
C SER A 264 18.85 8.60 7.74
N LYS A 265 19.23 8.57 6.46
CA LYS A 265 20.60 8.75 5.99
C LYS A 265 20.68 9.89 4.98
N THR A 266 21.85 10.50 4.83
CA THR A 266 22.13 11.36 3.68
C THR A 266 22.28 10.46 2.45
N LEU A 267 21.57 10.78 1.38
CA LEU A 267 21.63 10.02 0.13
C LEU A 267 22.95 10.29 -0.61
N SER A 268 23.46 9.25 -1.27
CA SER A 268 24.55 9.29 -2.25
C SER A 268 24.02 8.99 -3.65
N GLU A 269 24.84 9.17 -4.69
CA GLU A 269 24.47 8.82 -6.06
C GLU A 269 24.15 7.33 -6.22
N ASP A 270 24.81 6.45 -5.46
CA ASP A 270 24.57 5.00 -5.49
C ASP A 270 23.21 4.62 -4.87
N ASP A 271 22.64 5.49 -4.03
CA ASP A 271 21.31 5.28 -3.49
C ASP A 271 20.23 5.60 -4.52
N ILE A 272 20.54 6.41 -5.53
CA ILE A 272 19.57 6.86 -6.53
C ILE A 272 19.47 5.84 -7.66
N LEU A 273 18.39 5.06 -7.61
CA LEU A 273 17.98 4.14 -8.67
C LEU A 273 16.52 4.43 -9.01
N PHE A 274 16.28 4.90 -10.22
CA PHE A 274 14.92 5.17 -10.67
C PHE A 274 14.37 4.05 -11.55
N PRO A 275 13.05 3.79 -11.50
CA PRO A 275 12.44 2.78 -12.35
C PRO A 275 12.45 3.20 -13.82
N VAL A 276 12.57 2.21 -14.70
CA VAL A 276 12.51 2.41 -16.16
C VAL A 276 11.22 1.81 -16.69
N GLY A 277 10.55 2.57 -17.54
CA GLY A 277 9.32 2.14 -18.20
C GLY A 277 9.32 2.48 -19.68
N TYR A 278 8.68 1.59 -20.47
CA TYR A 278 8.40 1.82 -21.87
C TYR A 278 6.95 1.45 -22.18
N GLY A 279 6.25 2.29 -22.89
CA GLY A 279 4.86 2.01 -23.29
C GLY A 279 4.16 3.18 -23.97
N PRO A 280 2.89 3.00 -24.32
CA PRO A 280 2.10 4.05 -24.96
C PRO A 280 1.96 5.26 -24.04
N SER A 281 1.92 6.45 -24.64
CA SER A 281 1.59 7.69 -23.96
C SER A 281 0.18 7.62 -23.40
N ILE A 282 0.01 8.06 -22.15
CA ILE A 282 -1.30 8.07 -21.48
C ILE A 282 -2.15 9.27 -21.91
N SER A 283 -1.52 10.31 -22.46
CA SER A 283 -2.23 11.50 -22.90
C SER A 283 -3.20 11.16 -24.05
N ALA A 284 -4.49 11.39 -23.80
CA ALA A 284 -5.56 11.18 -24.79
C ALA A 284 -5.41 12.03 -26.08
N GLN A 285 -4.50 12.98 -26.08
CA GLN A 285 -4.27 13.90 -27.21
C GLN A 285 -3.07 13.53 -28.09
N LYS A 286 -2.22 12.57 -27.66
CA LYS A 286 -1.02 12.18 -28.40
C LYS A 286 -0.94 10.66 -28.51
N SER A 287 -1.04 10.13 -29.72
CA SER A 287 -0.73 8.73 -30.02
C SER A 287 0.78 8.59 -30.15
N GLY A 288 1.44 8.21 -29.07
CA GLY A 288 2.89 8.05 -29.04
C GLY A 288 3.33 6.94 -28.12
N TYR A 289 4.61 6.63 -28.16
CA TYR A 289 5.28 5.76 -27.20
C TYR A 289 6.32 6.55 -26.42
N ARG A 290 6.56 6.16 -25.20
CA ARG A 290 7.41 6.86 -24.25
C ARG A 290 8.41 5.89 -23.62
N LEU A 291 9.65 6.34 -23.56
CA LEU A 291 10.68 5.77 -22.69
C LEU A 291 10.86 6.71 -21.50
N SER A 292 10.67 6.21 -20.30
CA SER A 292 10.81 6.97 -19.05
C SER A 292 11.86 6.32 -18.15
N TRP A 293 12.68 7.13 -17.50
CA TRP A 293 13.63 6.70 -16.49
C TRP A 293 13.54 7.65 -15.29
N GLY A 294 12.83 7.22 -14.25
CA GLY A 294 12.50 8.08 -13.13
C GLY A 294 11.77 9.35 -13.56
N PRO A 295 12.24 10.53 -13.17
CA PRO A 295 11.63 11.80 -13.54
C PRO A 295 11.83 12.16 -15.03
N CYS A 296 12.77 11.53 -15.71
CA CYS A 296 13.12 11.83 -17.09
C CYS A 296 12.27 11.03 -18.09
N SER A 297 11.94 11.59 -19.22
CA SER A 297 11.21 10.89 -20.28
C SER A 297 11.46 11.47 -21.66
N ILE A 298 11.28 10.64 -22.69
CA ILE A 298 11.32 11.01 -24.09
C ILE A 298 10.17 10.31 -24.83
N GLU A 299 9.57 10.98 -25.78
CA GLU A 299 8.41 10.48 -26.53
C GLU A 299 8.67 10.45 -28.04
N LYS A 300 8.06 9.46 -28.69
CA LYS A 300 8.01 9.31 -30.16
C LYS A 300 6.58 9.09 -30.61
N ALA A 301 6.26 9.49 -31.85
CA ALA A 301 5.00 9.13 -32.49
C ALA A 301 4.87 7.60 -32.62
N SER A 302 3.64 7.09 -32.55
CA SER A 302 3.38 5.62 -32.58
C SER A 302 3.82 4.94 -33.89
N GLN A 303 3.81 5.69 -34.98
CA GLN A 303 4.26 5.20 -36.32
C GLN A 303 5.76 5.01 -36.41
N ASP A 304 6.53 5.66 -35.55
CA ASP A 304 7.99 5.67 -35.55
C ASP A 304 8.58 4.63 -34.61
N THR A 305 7.73 3.77 -34.02
CA THR A 305 8.18 2.79 -33.02
C THR A 305 8.16 1.35 -33.57
N ALA A 306 9.23 0.60 -33.29
CA ALA A 306 9.34 -0.82 -33.61
C ALA A 306 8.58 -1.73 -32.62
N PHE A 307 8.33 -1.25 -31.40
CA PHE A 307 7.51 -1.94 -30.39
C PHE A 307 6.04 -1.81 -30.76
N LYS A 308 5.57 -2.65 -31.66
CA LYS A 308 4.15 -2.68 -32.03
C LYS A 308 3.27 -3.05 -30.83
N ALA A 309 2.08 -2.47 -30.84
CA ALA A 309 1.00 -2.61 -29.89
C ALA A 309 0.94 -3.96 -29.16
N GLY A 310 0.91 -3.94 -27.84
CA GLY A 310 0.64 -5.11 -26.99
C GLY A 310 1.66 -5.40 -25.90
N ARG A 311 2.85 -4.82 -25.90
CA ARG A 311 3.81 -4.97 -24.79
C ARG A 311 4.12 -3.61 -24.17
N SER A 312 3.63 -3.42 -22.97
CA SER A 312 3.98 -2.30 -22.10
C SER A 312 4.89 -2.81 -20.98
N TYR A 313 6.00 -2.12 -20.76
CA TYR A 313 6.92 -2.33 -19.65
C TYR A 313 6.81 -1.19 -18.64
N MET A 314 5.64 -0.59 -18.55
CA MET A 314 5.37 0.50 -17.64
C MET A 314 4.68 0.01 -16.39
N ASN A 315 5.18 0.44 -15.24
CA ASN A 315 4.41 0.49 -14.01
C ASN A 315 3.65 1.82 -14.00
N ASN A 316 2.42 1.80 -14.50
CA ASN A 316 1.57 2.99 -14.62
C ASN A 316 0.89 3.37 -13.30
N GLY A 317 1.21 2.71 -12.21
CA GLY A 317 0.59 2.92 -10.91
C GLY A 317 1.55 2.69 -9.76
N ALA A 318 1.18 3.21 -8.61
CA ALA A 318 1.85 2.92 -7.35
C ALA A 318 1.22 1.71 -6.69
N TYR A 319 2.05 0.85 -6.14
CA TYR A 319 1.61 -0.28 -5.33
C TYR A 319 1.15 0.20 -3.95
N SER A 320 0.24 -0.52 -3.32
CA SER A 320 -0.20 -0.24 -1.95
C SER A 320 0.87 -0.57 -0.91
N SER A 321 1.77 -1.51 -1.22
CA SER A 321 2.83 -2.00 -0.34
C SER A 321 4.06 -2.42 -1.13
N VAL A 322 5.18 -2.59 -0.44
CA VAL A 322 6.39 -3.21 -0.99
C VAL A 322 6.23 -4.72 -0.89
N SER A 323 6.50 -5.42 -1.99
CA SER A 323 6.40 -6.88 -2.03
C SER A 323 7.54 -7.55 -1.26
N ALA A 324 7.26 -8.69 -0.64
CA ALA A 324 8.22 -9.46 0.14
C ALA A 324 9.47 -9.86 -0.67
N GLU A 325 9.29 -10.22 -1.94
CA GLU A 325 10.39 -10.62 -2.83
C GLU A 325 11.42 -9.52 -3.05
N CYS A 326 11.05 -8.26 -2.81
CA CYS A 326 11.96 -7.13 -2.97
C CYS A 326 13.04 -7.05 -1.87
N PHE A 327 12.83 -7.72 -0.74
CA PHE A 327 13.74 -7.70 0.41
C PHE A 327 14.75 -8.86 0.41
N ALA A 328 14.51 -9.89 -0.41
CA ALA A 328 15.35 -11.06 -0.53
C ALA A 328 15.86 -11.19 -1.98
N ASP A 329 17.14 -11.56 -2.14
CA ASP A 329 17.75 -11.98 -3.41
C ASP A 329 17.51 -11.07 -4.63
N ASN A 330 17.35 -9.74 -4.43
CA ASN A 330 16.99 -8.80 -5.50
C ASN A 330 15.73 -9.20 -6.29
N GLY A 331 14.77 -9.84 -5.65
CA GLY A 331 13.57 -10.36 -6.26
C GLY A 331 12.74 -9.29 -6.96
N PHE A 332 12.36 -9.58 -8.20
CA PHE A 332 11.37 -8.81 -8.93
C PHE A 332 10.08 -9.62 -8.96
N PRO A 333 9.01 -9.15 -8.33
CA PRO A 333 7.72 -9.81 -8.42
C PRO A 333 7.30 -10.08 -9.86
N ASP A 334 6.57 -11.15 -10.10
CA ASP A 334 6.15 -11.53 -11.45
C ASP A 334 5.34 -10.46 -12.17
N TYR A 335 4.56 -9.69 -11.42
CA TYR A 335 3.79 -8.57 -11.96
C TYR A 335 4.64 -7.34 -12.27
N ASP A 336 5.91 -7.28 -11.82
CA ASP A 336 6.79 -6.14 -12.10
C ASP A 336 7.16 -6.09 -13.58
N ARG A 337 6.86 -4.97 -14.20
CA ARG A 337 7.09 -4.73 -15.62
C ARG A 337 8.17 -3.70 -15.91
N THR A 338 8.97 -3.34 -14.91
CA THR A 338 10.11 -2.45 -15.15
C THR A 338 11.10 -3.09 -16.14
N LEU A 339 11.69 -2.26 -16.99
CA LEU A 339 12.73 -2.71 -17.89
C LEU A 339 14.04 -3.09 -17.18
N HIS A 340 14.23 -2.68 -15.92
CA HIS A 340 15.37 -3.13 -15.11
C HIS A 340 15.31 -4.61 -14.69
N LYS A 341 14.14 -5.26 -14.80
CA LYS A 341 14.04 -6.68 -14.51
C LYS A 341 14.98 -7.48 -15.43
N PRO A 342 15.84 -8.37 -14.92
CA PRO A 342 16.81 -9.11 -15.75
C PRO A 342 16.18 -9.83 -16.94
N ALA A 343 14.97 -10.37 -16.75
CA ALA A 343 14.19 -11.00 -17.81
C ALA A 343 13.77 -10.05 -18.96
N HIS A 344 13.90 -8.74 -18.77
CA HIS A 344 13.52 -7.71 -19.75
C HIS A 344 14.74 -7.05 -20.43
N ARG A 345 15.94 -7.58 -20.24
CA ARG A 345 17.19 -6.97 -20.75
C ARG A 345 17.15 -6.70 -22.26
N GLU A 346 16.70 -7.67 -23.04
CA GLU A 346 16.58 -7.50 -24.49
C GLU A 346 15.58 -6.37 -24.86
N ALA A 347 14.46 -6.30 -24.13
CA ALA A 347 13.48 -5.23 -24.31
C ALA A 347 14.05 -3.84 -23.92
N TRP A 348 14.89 -3.79 -22.88
CA TRP A 348 15.61 -2.58 -22.46
C TRP A 348 16.56 -2.07 -23.54
N GLU A 349 17.41 -2.94 -24.07
CA GLU A 349 18.37 -2.59 -25.13
C GLU A 349 17.66 -2.12 -26.40
N ARG A 350 16.55 -2.77 -26.77
CA ARG A 350 15.70 -2.35 -27.89
C ARG A 350 15.04 -1.00 -27.66
N ALA A 351 14.53 -0.76 -26.43
CA ALA A 351 13.90 0.51 -26.10
C ALA A 351 14.91 1.67 -26.17
N LEU A 352 16.12 1.48 -25.67
CA LEU A 352 17.20 2.47 -25.78
C LEU A 352 17.52 2.76 -27.25
N ALA A 353 17.77 1.71 -28.04
CA ALA A 353 18.12 1.86 -29.46
C ALA A 353 17.02 2.56 -30.25
N GLU A 354 15.76 2.28 -29.97
CA GLU A 354 14.61 2.92 -30.62
C GLU A 354 14.60 4.42 -30.40
N PHE A 355 14.99 4.89 -29.21
CA PHE A 355 15.09 6.31 -28.87
C PHE A 355 16.49 6.89 -29.17
N GLY A 356 17.35 6.11 -29.85
CA GLY A 356 18.67 6.54 -30.30
C GLY A 356 19.71 6.63 -29.17
N PHE A 357 19.53 5.84 -28.12
CA PHE A 357 20.50 5.71 -27.05
C PHE A 357 21.35 4.43 -27.21
N PRO A 358 22.63 4.45 -26.86
CA PRO A 358 23.46 3.26 -26.74
C PRO A 358 22.94 2.28 -25.69
N PRO A 359 23.20 0.96 -25.81
CA PRO A 359 22.72 -0.04 -24.86
C PRO A 359 23.34 0.09 -23.45
N ASP A 360 24.50 0.74 -23.33
CA ASP A 360 25.22 1.03 -22.07
C ASP A 360 24.88 2.41 -21.50
N THR A 361 23.82 3.07 -21.99
CA THR A 361 23.38 4.37 -21.51
C THR A 361 23.13 4.34 -20.01
N THR A 362 23.79 5.24 -19.27
CA THR A 362 23.54 5.47 -17.85
C THR A 362 22.32 6.38 -17.63
N TYR A 363 21.76 6.37 -16.41
CA TYR A 363 20.73 7.33 -16.04
C TYR A 363 21.14 8.78 -16.27
N ASP A 364 22.37 9.13 -15.89
CA ASP A 364 22.87 10.51 -16.01
C ASP A 364 23.00 10.96 -17.47
N ALA A 365 23.44 10.07 -18.36
CA ALA A 365 23.48 10.34 -19.79
C ALA A 365 22.08 10.49 -20.38
N PHE A 366 21.12 9.66 -19.93
CA PHE A 366 19.73 9.77 -20.32
C PHE A 366 19.13 11.10 -19.84
N ALA A 367 19.35 11.45 -18.56
CA ALA A 367 18.84 12.68 -17.96
C ALA A 367 19.38 13.93 -18.68
N GLN A 368 20.68 13.98 -18.93
CA GLN A 368 21.30 15.11 -19.68
C GLN A 368 20.67 15.29 -21.08
N ARG A 369 20.45 14.20 -21.80
CA ARG A 369 19.89 14.24 -23.15
C ARG A 369 18.41 14.60 -23.17
N THR A 370 17.66 14.28 -22.12
CA THR A 370 16.23 14.57 -21.98
C THR A 370 15.94 15.86 -21.22
N GLY A 371 16.96 16.59 -20.79
CA GLY A 371 16.80 17.85 -20.07
C GLY A 371 16.38 17.68 -18.59
N GLY A 372 16.56 16.47 -18.03
CA GLY A 372 16.26 16.18 -16.63
C GLY A 372 17.47 16.34 -15.70
N LEU A 373 17.27 16.06 -14.43
CA LEU A 373 18.31 16.11 -13.41
C LEU A 373 19.17 14.82 -13.42
N THR A 374 20.47 14.97 -13.50
CA THR A 374 21.41 13.88 -13.16
C THR A 374 21.29 13.51 -11.70
N ARG A 375 21.87 12.38 -11.26
CA ARG A 375 21.87 11.97 -9.85
C ARG A 375 22.48 13.03 -8.95
N ALA A 376 23.64 13.59 -9.34
CA ALA A 376 24.29 14.67 -8.60
C ALA A 376 23.41 15.93 -8.50
N ALA A 377 22.80 16.35 -9.60
CA ALA A 377 21.90 17.49 -9.60
C ALA A 377 20.61 17.23 -8.78
N TYR A 378 20.12 16.00 -8.80
CA TYR A 378 18.98 15.59 -7.98
C TYR A 378 19.32 15.61 -6.47
N LEU A 379 20.52 15.17 -6.07
CA LEU A 379 20.97 15.26 -4.68
C LEU A 379 21.09 16.73 -4.23
N ALA A 380 21.63 17.60 -5.08
CA ALA A 380 21.68 19.04 -4.80
C ALA A 380 20.26 19.63 -4.63
N TYR A 381 19.32 19.27 -5.52
CA TYR A 381 17.93 19.65 -5.39
C TYR A 381 17.31 19.20 -4.06
N ILE A 382 17.57 17.96 -3.62
CA ILE A 382 17.10 17.47 -2.32
C ILE A 382 17.68 18.30 -1.17
N ALA A 383 18.97 18.60 -1.22
CA ALA A 383 19.65 19.34 -0.16
C ALA A 383 19.15 20.78 -0.03
N ASP A 384 18.85 21.44 -1.15
CA ASP A 384 18.41 22.84 -1.19
C ASP A 384 16.90 23.00 -1.00
N ASN A 385 16.11 21.94 -1.18
CA ASN A 385 14.65 22.00 -1.13
C ASN A 385 14.12 22.17 0.29
N LYS A 386 13.57 23.36 0.57
CA LYS A 386 12.95 23.67 1.86
C LYS A 386 11.83 22.72 2.25
N ALA A 387 11.16 22.10 1.28
CA ALA A 387 10.13 21.13 1.54
C ALA A 387 10.68 19.85 2.18
N TYR A 388 11.95 19.52 1.97
CA TYR A 388 12.61 18.37 2.56
C TYR A 388 13.36 18.68 3.85
N GLN A 389 13.54 19.96 4.18
CA GLN A 389 14.18 20.34 5.44
C GLN A 389 13.22 20.03 6.61
N ARG A 390 13.71 19.30 7.60
CA ARG A 390 13.02 19.09 8.86
C ARG A 390 13.20 20.34 9.73
N LYS A 391 12.10 20.99 10.11
CA LYS A 391 12.16 21.99 11.17
C LYS A 391 12.68 21.31 12.42
N GLY A 392 13.88 21.71 12.88
CA GLY A 392 14.47 21.14 14.08
C GLY A 392 13.44 21.16 15.21
N ARG A 393 13.18 20.00 15.81
CA ARG A 393 12.40 19.94 17.06
C ARG A 393 13.18 20.80 18.05
N ALA A 394 12.61 21.99 18.38
CA ALA A 394 13.11 22.76 19.51
C ALA A 394 13.17 21.80 20.71
N LYS A 395 14.37 21.56 21.26
CA LYS A 395 14.55 20.84 22.51
C LYS A 395 13.58 21.46 23.50
N LYS A 396 12.53 20.71 23.91
CA LYS A 396 11.76 21.08 25.11
C LYS A 396 12.80 21.22 26.21
N LYS A 397 13.04 22.47 26.67
CA LYS A 397 13.76 22.71 27.90
C LYS A 397 13.06 21.89 28.97
N GLU A 398 13.75 20.89 29.50
CA GLU A 398 13.42 20.33 30.81
C GLU A 398 13.55 21.49 31.80
N THR A 399 12.42 22.05 32.17
CA THR A 399 12.34 22.90 33.31
C THR A 399 12.14 21.98 34.52
N LYS A 400 13.09 22.06 35.43
CA LYS A 400 13.20 21.35 36.71
C LYS A 400 11.90 21.34 37.51
#